data_0254c71f3ab5390f93aad2e10cbb4e42
#
_entry.id   0254c71f3ab5390f93aad2e10cbb4e42
#
_cell.length_a   1.000
_cell.length_b   1.000
_cell.length_c   1.000
_cell.angle_alpha   90.00
_cell.angle_beta   90.00
_cell.angle_gamma   90.00
#
_symmetry.space_group_name_H-M   'P 1'
#
loop_
_entity.id
_entity.type
_entity.pdbx_description
1 polymer ?
#
loop_
_entity_poly.entity_id
_entity_poly.type
_entity_poly.pdbx_seq_one_letter_code
_entity_poly.pdbx_strand_id
1 'polypeptide(L)'
;MKAFVTGGTGFVGAHLVQALLARGDQVTCLVRSPSKATALGWSSVRMVRGDLGDAASLREGCAGTDAVYHLAGRISARDLREFMTVNRDGTAELLEAAAPDPRIRFVYLSSLAAGGPTVPGRPIDETRPPAPVTDYGRSKLAGEVLVRAAALPWTIIRAPVVYGEWDREVLKLFKVARTGLAPVFGDGSQELSVVYAGDLAQALIAVATNPAAAGKLYYAAHPVTTTSRGLVRTVGRAVGRTPRIIPLPAPVARTLLWTIGSLAHLAGKATLLSADKANEFLAPAWTCRADALAGDTGWRAQMDLEAGVHRTAAWYRAQAWL
;
A
#
# COMPACT_ATOMS: atom_id res chain seq x y z
N MET A 1 18.44 -10.01 -11.26
CA MET A 1 18.66 -9.81 -9.80
C MET A 1 17.91 -10.89 -9.04
N LYS A 2 18.40 -11.28 -7.86
CA LYS A 2 17.70 -12.19 -6.94
C LYS A 2 16.91 -11.36 -5.95
N ALA A 3 15.58 -11.48 -5.94
CA ALA A 3 14.69 -10.69 -5.12
C ALA A 3 13.98 -11.57 -4.08
N PHE A 4 14.01 -11.17 -2.81
CA PHE A 4 13.17 -11.73 -1.77
C PHE A 4 12.01 -10.80 -1.48
N VAL A 5 10.77 -11.29 -1.59
CA VAL A 5 9.55 -10.49 -1.47
C VAL A 5 8.71 -11.00 -0.31
N THR A 6 8.49 -10.17 0.70
CA THR A 6 7.47 -10.42 1.71
C THR A 6 6.18 -9.70 1.31
N GLY A 7 5.03 -10.33 1.55
CA GLY A 7 3.75 -9.78 1.09
C GLY A 7 3.48 -9.96 -0.41
N GLY A 8 4.26 -10.79 -1.11
CA GLY A 8 4.13 -11.04 -2.55
C GLY A 8 2.74 -11.50 -2.98
N THR A 9 2.04 -12.30 -2.17
CA THR A 9 0.65 -12.76 -2.44
C THR A 9 -0.43 -11.72 -2.12
N GLY A 10 -0.03 -10.53 -1.67
CA GLY A 10 -0.91 -9.39 -1.47
C GLY A 10 -1.15 -8.60 -2.75
N PHE A 11 -2.01 -7.58 -2.68
CA PHE A 11 -2.39 -6.73 -3.81
C PHE A 11 -1.18 -6.11 -4.53
N VAL A 12 -0.44 -5.23 -3.88
CA VAL A 12 0.75 -4.57 -4.48
C VAL A 12 1.86 -5.59 -4.75
N GLY A 13 2.01 -6.61 -3.87
CA GLY A 13 3.01 -7.65 -4.00
C GLY A 13 2.84 -8.47 -5.29
N ALA A 14 1.61 -8.77 -5.69
CA ALA A 14 1.34 -9.50 -6.93
C ALA A 14 1.81 -8.72 -8.16
N HIS A 15 1.56 -7.41 -8.22
CA HIS A 15 2.08 -6.54 -9.28
C HIS A 15 3.62 -6.50 -9.28
N LEU A 16 4.25 -6.40 -8.11
CA LEU A 16 5.70 -6.39 -8.00
C LEU A 16 6.30 -7.70 -8.49
N VAL A 17 5.78 -8.83 -8.02
CA VAL A 17 6.29 -10.16 -8.43
C VAL A 17 6.16 -10.35 -9.94
N GLN A 18 5.02 -9.98 -10.55
CA GLN A 18 4.86 -10.04 -11.99
C GLN A 18 5.85 -9.15 -12.75
N ALA A 19 6.08 -7.93 -12.25
CA ALA A 19 7.03 -7.01 -12.86
C ALA A 19 8.48 -7.51 -12.77
N LEU A 20 8.87 -8.11 -11.63
CA LEU A 20 10.18 -8.73 -11.44
C LEU A 20 10.37 -9.93 -12.39
N LEU A 21 9.37 -10.82 -12.48
CA LEU A 21 9.42 -11.98 -13.39
C LEU A 21 9.49 -11.54 -14.85
N ALA A 22 8.71 -10.55 -15.26
CA ALA A 22 8.75 -10.01 -16.63
C ALA A 22 10.11 -9.39 -16.97
N ARG A 23 10.85 -8.95 -15.99
CA ARG A 23 12.24 -8.44 -16.11
C ARG A 23 13.29 -9.54 -16.15
N GLY A 24 12.91 -10.80 -15.91
CA GLY A 24 13.83 -11.95 -15.83
C GLY A 24 14.53 -12.09 -14.48
N ASP A 25 14.03 -11.46 -13.41
CA ASP A 25 14.58 -11.60 -12.07
C ASP A 25 14.20 -12.95 -11.45
N GLN A 26 15.08 -13.47 -10.59
CA GLN A 26 14.79 -14.63 -9.76
C GLN A 26 14.04 -14.18 -8.50
N VAL A 27 12.81 -14.65 -8.35
CA VAL A 27 11.95 -14.19 -7.23
C VAL A 27 11.74 -15.30 -6.22
N THR A 28 12.02 -15.00 -4.96
CA THR A 28 11.65 -15.80 -3.78
C THR A 28 10.58 -15.05 -3.01
N CYS A 29 9.46 -15.70 -2.65
CA CYS A 29 8.39 -15.11 -1.85
C CYS A 29 8.25 -15.81 -0.50
N LEU A 30 8.15 -15.01 0.58
CA LEU A 30 7.66 -15.49 1.86
C LEU A 30 6.14 -15.68 1.78
N VAL A 31 5.67 -16.90 2.01
CA VAL A 31 4.25 -17.25 1.88
C VAL A 31 3.73 -18.02 3.10
N ARG A 32 2.63 -17.55 3.69
CA ARG A 32 1.93 -18.28 4.74
C ARG A 32 1.13 -19.46 4.20
N SER A 33 0.60 -19.31 2.99
CA SER A 33 -0.20 -20.32 2.30
C SER A 33 0.27 -20.46 0.85
N PRO A 34 0.99 -21.54 0.50
CA PRO A 34 1.44 -21.78 -0.86
C PRO A 34 0.31 -21.81 -1.91
N SER A 35 -0.89 -22.26 -1.53
CA SER A 35 -2.06 -22.29 -2.42
C SER A 35 -2.44 -20.93 -2.99
N LYS A 36 -2.25 -19.83 -2.22
CA LYS A 36 -2.50 -18.48 -2.73
C LYS A 36 -1.51 -18.07 -3.81
N ALA A 37 -0.25 -18.45 -3.67
CA ALA A 37 0.78 -18.18 -4.66
C ALA A 37 0.54 -19.00 -5.95
N THR A 38 0.16 -20.27 -5.80
CA THR A 38 -0.22 -21.13 -6.94
C THR A 38 -1.42 -20.56 -7.72
N ALA A 39 -2.42 -20.01 -6.99
CA ALA A 39 -3.57 -19.36 -7.60
C ALA A 39 -3.23 -18.10 -8.43
N LEU A 40 -2.04 -17.51 -8.23
CA LEU A 40 -1.51 -16.39 -9.02
C LEU A 40 -0.74 -16.85 -10.27
N GLY A 41 -0.64 -18.18 -10.52
CA GLY A 41 0.01 -18.75 -11.70
C GLY A 41 1.55 -18.65 -11.67
N TRP A 42 2.17 -18.51 -10.50
CA TRP A 42 3.61 -18.34 -10.38
C TRP A 42 4.37 -19.66 -10.38
N SER A 43 4.65 -20.20 -11.55
CA SER A 43 5.42 -21.46 -11.70
C SER A 43 6.92 -21.30 -11.46
N SER A 44 7.47 -20.10 -11.66
CA SER A 44 8.90 -19.79 -11.56
C SER A 44 9.30 -19.07 -10.25
N VAL A 45 8.36 -18.85 -9.33
CA VAL A 45 8.65 -18.22 -8.03
C VAL A 45 9.04 -19.28 -7.02
N ARG A 46 10.22 -19.13 -6.40
CA ARG A 46 10.59 -19.93 -5.23
C ARG A 46 9.74 -19.50 -4.03
N MET A 47 9.12 -20.43 -3.35
CA MET A 47 8.30 -20.17 -2.17
C MET A 47 9.04 -20.62 -0.92
N VAL A 48 9.22 -19.71 0.03
CA VAL A 48 9.63 -20.01 1.39
C VAL A 48 8.37 -19.94 2.27
N ARG A 49 8.01 -21.08 2.89
CA ARG A 49 6.84 -21.13 3.77
C ARG A 49 7.20 -20.57 5.14
N GLY A 50 6.46 -19.59 5.61
CA GLY A 50 6.66 -18.93 6.90
C GLY A 50 5.88 -17.61 6.98
N ASP A 51 6.15 -16.87 8.03
CA ASP A 51 5.63 -15.51 8.23
C ASP A 51 6.70 -14.59 8.84
N LEU A 52 6.35 -13.34 9.15
CA LEU A 52 7.31 -12.37 9.69
C LEU A 52 7.79 -12.68 11.12
N GLY A 53 7.18 -13.63 11.84
CA GLY A 53 7.65 -14.11 13.14
C GLY A 53 8.52 -15.37 13.05
N ASP A 54 8.73 -15.93 11.86
CA ASP A 54 9.55 -17.12 11.64
C ASP A 54 10.95 -16.74 11.15
N ALA A 55 11.85 -16.53 12.09
CA ALA A 55 13.24 -16.13 11.84
C ALA A 55 14.00 -17.12 10.94
N ALA A 56 13.67 -18.41 10.94
CA ALA A 56 14.31 -19.39 10.08
C ALA A 56 13.93 -19.17 8.61
N SER A 57 12.64 -19.01 8.34
CA SER A 57 12.13 -18.75 6.99
C SER A 57 12.61 -17.40 6.45
N LEU A 58 12.73 -16.38 7.31
CA LEU A 58 13.27 -15.08 6.93
C LEU A 58 14.73 -15.17 6.52
N ARG A 59 15.57 -15.85 7.31
CA ARG A 59 16.99 -16.10 6.97
C ARG A 59 17.13 -16.90 5.68
N GLU A 60 16.31 -17.95 5.49
CA GLU A 60 16.29 -18.71 4.24
C GLU A 60 15.96 -17.83 3.03
N GLY A 61 15.00 -16.93 3.16
CA GLY A 61 14.59 -16.00 2.11
C GLY A 61 15.65 -14.96 1.77
N CYS A 62 16.37 -14.45 2.78
CA CYS A 62 17.43 -13.45 2.61
C CYS A 62 18.73 -14.04 2.05
N ALA A 63 18.96 -15.34 2.18
CA ALA A 63 20.23 -15.97 1.80
C ALA A 63 20.55 -15.82 0.31
N GLY A 64 21.65 -15.13 0.00
CA GLY A 64 22.15 -14.92 -1.36
C GLY A 64 21.24 -14.05 -2.23
N THR A 65 20.42 -13.21 -1.61
CA THR A 65 19.50 -12.26 -2.28
C THR A 65 20.20 -10.92 -2.52
N ASP A 66 19.88 -10.25 -3.65
CA ASP A 66 20.41 -8.91 -3.98
C ASP A 66 19.54 -7.82 -3.38
N ALA A 67 18.22 -8.06 -3.31
CA ALA A 67 17.25 -7.10 -2.80
C ALA A 67 16.13 -7.78 -2.01
N VAL A 68 15.76 -7.18 -0.88
CA VAL A 68 14.58 -7.52 -0.08
C VAL A 68 13.51 -6.45 -0.32
N TYR A 69 12.35 -6.89 -0.79
CA TYR A 69 11.16 -6.04 -0.92
C TYR A 69 10.19 -6.36 0.23
N HIS A 70 10.12 -5.48 1.20
CA HIS A 70 9.26 -5.66 2.36
C HIS A 70 7.92 -4.97 2.17
N LEU A 71 6.94 -5.72 1.63
CA LEU A 71 5.57 -5.26 1.40
C LEU A 71 4.57 -5.89 2.39
N ALA A 72 4.99 -6.93 3.12
CA ALA A 72 4.15 -7.52 4.15
C ALA A 72 3.82 -6.48 5.22
N GLY A 73 2.54 -6.39 5.55
CA GLY A 73 2.05 -5.48 6.56
C GLY A 73 0.55 -5.68 6.78
N ARG A 74 0.06 -5.18 7.89
CA ARG A 74 -1.35 -5.20 8.24
C ARG A 74 -1.94 -3.81 8.01
N ILE A 75 -3.04 -3.72 7.27
CA ILE A 75 -3.76 -2.46 6.98
C ILE A 75 -5.01 -2.29 7.86
N SER A 76 -5.45 -3.35 8.52
CA SER A 76 -6.52 -3.35 9.51
C SER A 76 -6.16 -4.24 10.68
N ALA A 77 -6.45 -3.78 11.89
CA ALA A 77 -6.23 -4.50 13.14
C ALA A 77 -7.31 -4.11 14.16
N ARG A 78 -7.40 -4.83 15.25
CA ARG A 78 -8.33 -4.52 16.33
C ARG A 78 -7.84 -3.36 17.19
N ASP A 79 -6.50 -3.23 17.31
CA ASP A 79 -5.84 -2.21 18.12
C ASP A 79 -4.41 -1.91 17.61
N LEU A 80 -3.78 -0.92 18.23
CA LEU A 80 -2.40 -0.52 17.93
C LEU A 80 -1.39 -1.68 18.14
N ARG A 81 -1.61 -2.52 19.15
CA ARG A 81 -0.69 -3.62 19.47
C ARG A 81 -0.62 -4.62 18.31
N GLU A 82 -1.77 -5.01 17.74
CA GLU A 82 -1.79 -5.91 16.58
C GLU A 82 -1.12 -5.27 15.35
N PHE A 83 -1.27 -3.96 15.15
CA PHE A 83 -0.54 -3.25 14.10
C PHE A 83 0.98 -3.28 14.35
N MET A 84 1.42 -3.00 15.58
CA MET A 84 2.84 -2.96 15.93
C MET A 84 3.49 -4.33 15.78
N THR A 85 2.84 -5.40 16.21
CA THR A 85 3.37 -6.77 16.08
C THR A 85 3.73 -7.12 14.63
N VAL A 86 2.93 -6.70 13.64
CA VAL A 86 3.21 -7.04 12.24
C VAL A 86 4.06 -5.97 11.56
N ASN A 87 3.69 -4.68 11.72
CA ASN A 87 4.30 -3.61 10.93
C ASN A 87 5.61 -3.07 11.52
N ARG A 88 5.83 -3.23 12.83
CA ARG A 88 7.09 -2.85 13.51
C ARG A 88 7.92 -4.10 13.81
N ASP A 89 7.39 -5.03 14.61
CA ASP A 89 8.19 -6.15 15.11
C ASP A 89 8.54 -7.11 13.96
N GLY A 90 7.59 -7.42 13.06
CA GLY A 90 7.89 -8.21 11.85
C GLY A 90 8.89 -7.53 10.91
N THR A 91 8.94 -6.18 10.88
CA THR A 91 9.99 -5.44 10.16
C THR A 91 11.35 -5.62 10.85
N ALA A 92 11.40 -5.58 12.19
CA ALA A 92 12.62 -5.82 12.96
C ALA A 92 13.21 -7.20 12.66
N GLU A 93 12.40 -8.24 12.73
CA GLU A 93 12.80 -9.63 12.44
C GLU A 93 13.38 -9.78 11.02
N LEU A 94 12.75 -9.14 10.03
CA LEU A 94 13.25 -9.19 8.65
C LEU A 94 14.56 -8.42 8.48
N LEU A 95 14.72 -7.27 9.14
CA LEU A 95 15.97 -6.52 9.13
C LEU A 95 17.11 -7.32 9.78
N GLU A 96 16.84 -8.00 10.90
CA GLU A 96 17.81 -8.90 11.56
C GLU A 96 18.21 -10.06 10.65
N ALA A 97 17.25 -10.65 9.94
CA ALA A 97 17.52 -11.73 8.98
C ALA A 97 18.34 -11.28 7.77
N ALA A 98 18.21 -10.02 7.35
CA ALA A 98 18.96 -9.45 6.22
C ALA A 98 20.35 -8.92 6.63
N ALA A 99 20.56 -8.54 7.90
CA ALA A 99 21.78 -7.91 8.40
C ALA A 99 23.10 -8.67 8.14
N PRO A 100 23.15 -10.03 8.07
CA PRO A 100 24.38 -10.74 7.77
C PRO A 100 25.00 -10.43 6.42
N ASP A 101 24.24 -9.95 5.44
CA ASP A 101 24.79 -9.47 4.15
C ASP A 101 24.51 -7.96 3.98
N PRO A 102 25.47 -7.08 4.29
CA PRO A 102 25.28 -5.63 4.24
C PRO A 102 25.13 -5.08 2.81
N ARG A 103 25.22 -5.93 1.78
CA ARG A 103 25.02 -5.53 0.38
C ARG A 103 23.55 -5.61 -0.04
N ILE A 104 22.71 -6.30 0.74
CA ILE A 104 21.27 -6.44 0.45
C ILE A 104 20.62 -5.06 0.43
N ARG A 105 19.98 -4.73 -0.69
CA ARG A 105 19.15 -3.54 -0.80
C ARG A 105 17.79 -3.79 -0.15
N PHE A 106 17.45 -3.02 0.88
CA PHE A 106 16.22 -3.19 1.64
C PHE A 106 15.19 -2.14 1.22
N VAL A 107 14.15 -2.55 0.49
CA VAL A 107 13.07 -1.67 0.04
C VAL A 107 11.84 -1.88 0.91
N TYR A 108 11.47 -0.85 1.66
CA TYR A 108 10.32 -0.88 2.56
C TYR A 108 9.12 -0.12 1.96
N LEU A 109 8.01 -0.82 1.75
CA LEU A 109 6.76 -0.18 1.36
C LEU A 109 6.04 0.35 2.61
N SER A 110 6.13 1.65 2.81
CA SER A 110 5.39 2.40 3.81
C SER A 110 4.12 3.01 3.21
N SER A 111 3.53 3.98 3.88
CA SER A 111 2.29 4.62 3.50
C SER A 111 2.35 6.14 3.71
N LEU A 112 1.62 6.89 2.90
CA LEU A 112 1.35 8.31 3.15
C LEU A 112 0.75 8.54 4.54
N ALA A 113 0.04 7.53 5.10
CA ALA A 113 -0.49 7.57 6.47
C ALA A 113 0.60 7.76 7.54
N ALA A 114 1.84 7.32 7.30
CA ALA A 114 2.98 7.61 8.18
C ALA A 114 3.40 9.09 8.12
N GLY A 115 3.26 9.73 6.96
CA GLY A 115 3.51 11.16 6.77
C GLY A 115 2.45 12.06 7.41
N GLY A 116 1.22 11.59 7.44
CA GLY A 116 0.07 12.32 7.97
C GLY A 116 -0.72 13.11 6.91
N PRO A 117 -1.88 13.65 7.31
CA PRO A 117 -2.77 14.40 6.41
C PRO A 117 -2.16 15.73 5.96
N THR A 118 -2.71 16.28 4.89
CA THR A 118 -2.25 17.54 4.30
C THR A 118 -3.37 18.60 4.28
N VAL A 119 -3.01 19.78 3.83
CA VAL A 119 -3.95 20.85 3.53
C VAL A 119 -4.25 20.85 2.03
N PRO A 120 -5.49 21.08 1.60
CA PRO A 120 -5.83 21.20 0.18
C PRO A 120 -4.89 22.13 -0.59
N GLY A 121 -4.47 21.70 -1.77
CA GLY A 121 -3.52 22.44 -2.61
C GLY A 121 -2.07 22.47 -2.10
N ARG A 122 -1.76 21.80 -0.96
CA ARG A 122 -0.40 21.78 -0.39
C ARG A 122 0.08 20.33 -0.18
N PRO A 123 0.46 19.63 -1.25
CA PRO A 123 1.00 18.28 -1.14
C PRO A 123 2.32 18.28 -0.37
N ILE A 124 2.53 17.24 0.44
CA ILE A 124 3.78 17.05 1.20
C ILE A 124 4.88 16.46 0.33
N ASP A 125 6.10 16.73 0.76
CA ASP A 125 7.33 16.12 0.28
C ASP A 125 8.10 15.47 1.45
N GLU A 126 9.29 14.98 1.15
CA GLU A 126 10.14 14.22 2.07
C GLU A 126 10.71 15.07 3.23
N THR A 127 10.67 16.39 3.13
CA THR A 127 11.21 17.33 4.13
C THR A 127 10.26 17.52 5.31
N ARG A 128 8.96 17.23 5.12
CA ARG A 128 7.98 17.40 6.17
C ARG A 128 8.12 16.34 7.27
N PRO A 129 8.20 16.73 8.54
CA PRO A 129 8.15 15.81 9.67
C PRO A 129 6.88 14.94 9.65
N PRO A 130 6.98 13.63 9.95
CA PRO A 130 5.84 12.74 9.97
C PRO A 130 4.87 13.09 11.11
N ALA A 131 3.56 13.05 10.82
CA ALA A 131 2.48 13.36 11.76
C ALA A 131 1.29 12.39 11.58
N PRO A 132 1.46 11.08 11.84
CA PRO A 132 0.40 10.09 11.64
C PRO A 132 -0.76 10.33 12.60
N VAL A 133 -1.99 10.21 12.09
CA VAL A 133 -3.24 10.44 12.83
C VAL A 133 -4.00 9.15 13.15
N THR A 134 -3.51 8.00 12.66
CA THR A 134 -4.11 6.68 12.88
C THR A 134 -3.09 5.69 13.43
N ASP A 135 -3.57 4.64 14.09
CA ASP A 135 -2.73 3.55 14.60
C ASP A 135 -1.99 2.83 13.46
N TYR A 136 -2.62 2.68 12.31
CA TYR A 136 -1.96 2.20 11.10
C TYR A 136 -0.77 3.11 10.71
N GLY A 137 -1.00 4.41 10.60
CA GLY A 137 0.06 5.37 10.27
C GLY A 137 1.20 5.34 11.30
N ARG A 138 0.88 5.30 12.60
CA ARG A 138 1.87 5.17 13.69
C ARG A 138 2.69 3.88 13.56
N SER A 139 2.06 2.76 13.23
CA SER A 139 2.74 1.47 13.08
C SER A 139 3.67 1.45 11.85
N LYS A 140 3.26 2.08 10.73
CA LYS A 140 4.11 2.22 9.55
C LYS A 140 5.32 3.10 9.84
N LEU A 141 5.10 4.22 10.53
CA LEU A 141 6.20 5.10 10.98
C LEU A 141 7.16 4.38 11.91
N ALA A 142 6.67 3.55 12.84
CA ALA A 142 7.52 2.75 13.72
C ALA A 142 8.42 1.77 12.94
N GLY A 143 7.89 1.15 11.87
CA GLY A 143 8.70 0.35 10.94
C GLY A 143 9.76 1.19 10.19
N GLU A 144 9.40 2.41 9.74
CA GLU A 144 10.35 3.32 9.09
C GLU A 144 11.53 3.70 10.00
N VAL A 145 11.27 3.89 11.30
CA VAL A 145 12.33 4.19 12.28
C VAL A 145 13.34 3.05 12.36
N LEU A 146 12.87 1.80 12.39
CA LEU A 146 13.75 0.62 12.39
C LEU A 146 14.56 0.50 11.10
N VAL A 147 13.92 0.72 9.95
CA VAL A 147 14.58 0.68 8.63
C VAL A 147 15.66 1.73 8.53
N ARG A 148 15.41 2.97 9.01
CA ARG A 148 16.40 4.06 9.00
C ARG A 148 17.60 3.80 9.91
N ALA A 149 17.41 3.03 10.98
CA ALA A 149 18.48 2.65 11.92
C ALA A 149 19.30 1.44 11.44
N ALA A 150 18.84 0.74 10.39
CA ALA A 150 19.53 -0.45 9.90
C ALA A 150 20.82 -0.10 9.14
N ALA A 151 21.83 -0.94 9.29
CA ALA A 151 23.12 -0.81 8.59
C ALA A 151 23.08 -1.37 7.14
N LEU A 152 21.91 -1.39 6.52
CA LEU A 152 21.69 -1.85 5.14
C LEU A 152 21.47 -0.65 4.22
N PRO A 153 21.76 -0.77 2.91
CA PRO A 153 21.33 0.23 1.93
C PRO A 153 19.80 0.17 1.76
N TRP A 154 19.10 0.89 2.64
CA TRP A 154 17.64 0.90 2.68
C TRP A 154 17.05 1.98 1.79
N THR A 155 15.81 1.77 1.36
CA THR A 155 14.94 2.80 0.76
C THR A 155 13.51 2.61 1.25
N ILE A 156 12.85 3.72 1.60
CA ILE A 156 11.46 3.74 2.05
C ILE A 156 10.61 4.39 0.97
N ILE A 157 9.50 3.74 0.58
CA ILE A 157 8.48 4.34 -0.28
C ILE A 157 7.19 4.51 0.50
N ARG A 158 6.71 5.74 0.65
CA ARG A 158 5.39 6.08 1.15
C ARG A 158 4.41 6.14 -0.01
N ALA A 159 3.55 5.12 -0.14
CA ALA A 159 2.50 5.10 -1.15
C ALA A 159 1.24 5.82 -0.64
N PRO A 160 0.55 6.61 -1.48
CA PRO A 160 -0.77 7.16 -1.18
C PRO A 160 -1.88 6.12 -1.38
N VAL A 161 -3.07 6.52 -1.84
CA VAL A 161 -4.11 5.57 -2.25
C VAL A 161 -3.63 4.79 -3.46
N VAL A 162 -3.46 3.47 -3.28
CA VAL A 162 -3.09 2.55 -4.36
C VAL A 162 -4.36 1.89 -4.89
N TYR A 163 -4.49 1.75 -6.20
CA TYR A 163 -5.60 1.05 -6.85
C TYR A 163 -5.09 0.19 -8.01
N GLY A 164 -5.83 -0.84 -8.37
CA GLY A 164 -5.44 -1.76 -9.44
C GLY A 164 -6.08 -3.14 -9.30
N GLU A 165 -5.65 -4.06 -10.15
CA GLU A 165 -6.06 -5.46 -10.13
C GLU A 165 -5.69 -6.12 -8.79
N TRP A 166 -6.42 -7.13 -8.35
CA TRP A 166 -6.31 -7.84 -7.05
C TRP A 166 -6.68 -7.01 -5.81
N ASP A 167 -6.99 -5.71 -5.93
CA ASP A 167 -7.39 -4.91 -4.77
C ASP A 167 -8.83 -5.25 -4.34
N ARG A 168 -8.97 -5.78 -3.13
CA ARG A 168 -10.27 -6.12 -2.53
C ARG A 168 -10.91 -4.93 -1.80
N GLU A 169 -10.13 -3.94 -1.43
CA GLU A 169 -10.65 -2.77 -0.70
C GLU A 169 -11.28 -1.76 -1.67
N VAL A 170 -10.58 -1.40 -2.73
CA VAL A 170 -11.13 -0.51 -3.76
C VAL A 170 -12.25 -1.20 -4.53
N LEU A 171 -12.27 -2.54 -4.65
CA LEU A 171 -13.41 -3.29 -5.20
C LEU A 171 -14.74 -2.94 -4.52
N LYS A 172 -14.73 -2.68 -3.21
CA LYS A 172 -15.94 -2.28 -2.48
C LYS A 172 -16.53 -0.98 -3.04
N LEU A 173 -15.66 -0.04 -3.42
CA LEU A 173 -16.08 1.21 -4.05
C LEU A 173 -16.74 0.96 -5.43
N PHE A 174 -16.18 0.04 -6.23
CA PHE A 174 -16.80 -0.36 -7.50
C PHE A 174 -18.18 -0.99 -7.30
N LYS A 175 -18.32 -1.88 -6.32
CA LYS A 175 -19.62 -2.50 -5.98
C LYS A 175 -20.64 -1.48 -5.53
N VAL A 176 -20.25 -0.52 -4.71
CA VAL A 176 -21.12 0.57 -4.26
C VAL A 176 -21.49 1.47 -5.44
N ALA A 177 -20.54 1.91 -6.26
CA ALA A 177 -20.81 2.76 -7.41
C ALA A 177 -21.80 2.09 -8.41
N ARG A 178 -21.73 0.76 -8.57
CA ARG A 178 -22.66 -0.01 -9.42
C ARG A 178 -24.12 0.06 -8.98
N THR A 179 -24.39 0.28 -7.68
CA THR A 179 -25.77 0.45 -7.17
C THR A 179 -26.40 1.77 -7.61
N GLY A 180 -25.62 2.72 -8.13
CA GLY A 180 -26.08 4.06 -8.48
C GLY A 180 -26.10 5.06 -7.31
N LEU A 181 -25.74 4.62 -6.10
CA LEU A 181 -25.62 5.47 -4.91
C LEU A 181 -24.21 5.33 -4.35
N ALA A 182 -23.55 6.44 -3.99
CA ALA A 182 -22.21 6.41 -3.46
C ALA A 182 -22.05 7.38 -2.27
N PRO A 183 -22.05 6.86 -1.04
CA PRO A 183 -21.74 7.67 0.13
C PRO A 183 -20.27 8.12 0.08
N VAL A 184 -20.01 9.37 0.42
CA VAL A 184 -18.69 9.95 0.58
C VAL A 184 -18.56 10.61 1.94
N PHE A 185 -17.43 10.46 2.59
CA PHE A 185 -17.17 11.13 3.87
C PHE A 185 -17.03 12.64 3.65
N GLY A 186 -17.59 13.43 4.55
CA GLY A 186 -17.71 14.87 4.37
C GLY A 186 -18.58 15.21 3.15
N ASP A 187 -18.18 16.20 2.38
CA ASP A 187 -18.83 16.62 1.14
C ASP A 187 -18.21 16.00 -0.13
N GLY A 188 -17.17 15.21 0.05
CA GLY A 188 -16.42 14.58 -1.03
C GLY A 188 -15.33 15.46 -1.66
N SER A 189 -15.01 16.60 -1.06
CA SER A 189 -13.94 17.52 -1.52
C SER A 189 -12.53 17.09 -1.08
N GLN A 190 -12.40 16.09 -0.20
CA GLN A 190 -11.11 15.58 0.25
C GLN A 190 -10.19 15.32 -0.94
N GLU A 191 -9.03 15.99 -0.97
CA GLU A 191 -8.01 15.79 -2.02
C GLU A 191 -7.18 14.55 -1.77
N LEU A 192 -6.95 13.77 -2.81
CA LEU A 192 -6.22 12.50 -2.76
C LEU A 192 -5.13 12.44 -3.82
N SER A 193 -3.93 12.08 -3.42
CA SER A 193 -2.96 11.48 -4.33
C SER A 193 -3.29 10.01 -4.53
N VAL A 194 -3.10 9.54 -5.74
CA VAL A 194 -3.36 8.14 -6.13
C VAL A 194 -2.16 7.60 -6.89
N VAL A 195 -2.01 6.28 -6.92
CA VAL A 195 -1.04 5.59 -7.78
C VAL A 195 -1.60 4.26 -8.23
N TYR A 196 -1.43 3.93 -9.50
CA TYR A 196 -1.75 2.60 -10.01
C TYR A 196 -0.73 1.58 -9.49
N ALA A 197 -1.18 0.39 -9.11
CA ALA A 197 -0.33 -0.62 -8.47
C ALA A 197 0.82 -1.10 -9.37
N GLY A 198 0.60 -1.14 -10.68
CA GLY A 198 1.67 -1.44 -11.65
C GLY A 198 2.77 -0.37 -11.66
N ASP A 199 2.39 0.91 -11.61
CA ASP A 199 3.37 2.00 -11.51
C ASP A 199 4.13 1.98 -10.18
N LEU A 200 3.44 1.69 -9.07
CA LEU A 200 4.07 1.51 -7.77
C LEU A 200 5.07 0.35 -7.76
N ALA A 201 4.75 -0.76 -8.44
CA ALA A 201 5.68 -1.87 -8.60
C ALA A 201 6.95 -1.44 -9.35
N GLN A 202 6.82 -0.63 -10.39
CA GLN A 202 7.97 -0.06 -11.11
C GLN A 202 8.77 0.91 -10.23
N ALA A 203 8.11 1.71 -9.36
CA ALA A 203 8.79 2.57 -8.39
C ALA A 203 9.67 1.75 -7.42
N LEU A 204 9.12 0.66 -6.87
CA LEU A 204 9.84 -0.25 -5.98
C LEU A 204 11.07 -0.87 -6.66
N ILE A 205 10.95 -1.25 -7.93
CA ILE A 205 12.07 -1.76 -8.73
C ILE A 205 13.09 -0.66 -9.01
N ALA A 206 12.65 0.52 -9.39
CA ALA A 206 13.53 1.64 -9.71
C ALA A 206 14.43 2.01 -8.54
N VAL A 207 13.90 2.07 -7.30
CA VAL A 207 14.71 2.38 -6.12
C VAL A 207 15.65 1.24 -5.73
N ALA A 208 15.27 -0.02 -5.94
CA ALA A 208 16.13 -1.15 -5.66
C ALA A 208 17.31 -1.24 -6.63
N THR A 209 17.18 -0.74 -7.84
CA THR A 209 18.20 -0.83 -8.89
C THR A 209 19.04 0.43 -9.02
N ASN A 210 18.63 1.54 -8.38
CA ASN A 210 19.37 2.80 -8.44
C ASN A 210 20.15 3.06 -7.15
N PRO A 211 21.50 3.15 -7.20
CA PRO A 211 22.34 3.45 -6.03
C PRO A 211 22.00 4.80 -5.35
N ALA A 212 21.53 5.81 -6.12
CA ALA A 212 21.18 7.11 -5.58
C ALA A 212 19.98 7.08 -4.62
N ALA A 213 19.21 6.00 -4.64
CA ALA A 213 18.04 5.83 -3.76
C ALA A 213 18.40 5.28 -2.36
N ALA A 214 19.64 4.81 -2.15
CA ALA A 214 20.06 4.27 -0.86
C ALA A 214 20.07 5.34 0.23
N GLY A 215 19.53 5.01 1.41
CA GLY A 215 19.40 5.90 2.56
C GLY A 215 18.30 6.97 2.42
N LYS A 216 17.40 6.83 1.47
CA LYS A 216 16.37 7.83 1.19
C LYS A 216 14.94 7.31 1.38
N LEU A 217 14.07 8.25 1.67
CA LEU A 217 12.61 8.07 1.67
C LEU A 217 12.03 8.82 0.48
N TYR A 218 10.99 8.26 -0.13
CA TYR A 218 10.26 8.86 -1.25
C TYR A 218 8.76 8.69 -1.10
N TYR A 219 8.01 9.61 -1.72
CA TYR A 219 6.62 9.39 -2.05
C TYR A 219 6.49 8.90 -3.50
N ALA A 220 5.58 7.96 -3.75
CA ALA A 220 5.31 7.44 -5.10
C ALA A 220 3.84 7.70 -5.45
N ALA A 221 3.57 8.75 -6.21
CA ALA A 221 2.22 9.20 -6.57
C ALA A 221 2.15 9.61 -8.04
N HIS A 222 0.94 9.51 -8.62
CA HIS A 222 0.64 10.18 -9.87
C HIS A 222 0.66 11.72 -9.66
N PRO A 223 1.18 12.52 -10.60
CA PRO A 223 1.31 13.96 -10.42
C PRO A 223 -0.05 14.68 -10.33
N VAL A 224 -1.09 14.11 -10.94
CA VAL A 224 -2.45 14.67 -10.88
C VAL A 224 -3.19 14.08 -9.68
N THR A 225 -3.63 14.95 -8.79
CA THR A 225 -4.49 14.60 -7.66
C THR A 225 -5.95 14.49 -8.10
N THR A 226 -6.76 13.82 -7.30
CA THR A 226 -8.22 13.76 -7.46
C THR A 226 -8.90 14.13 -6.15
N THR A 227 -10.23 14.21 -6.15
CA THR A 227 -11.01 14.29 -4.92
C THR A 227 -11.69 12.97 -4.64
N SER A 228 -12.13 12.71 -3.40
CA SER A 228 -12.91 11.52 -3.09
C SER A 228 -14.18 11.43 -3.95
N ARG A 229 -14.84 12.56 -4.22
CA ARG A 229 -15.95 12.66 -5.18
C ARG A 229 -15.50 12.36 -6.62
N GLY A 230 -14.35 12.87 -7.04
CA GLY A 230 -13.75 12.63 -8.35
C GLY A 230 -13.46 11.14 -8.56
N LEU A 231 -12.83 10.49 -7.58
CA LEU A 231 -12.54 9.05 -7.61
C LEU A 231 -13.83 8.23 -7.76
N VAL A 232 -14.86 8.53 -6.96
CA VAL A 232 -16.16 7.85 -7.02
C VAL A 232 -16.82 8.00 -8.41
N ARG A 233 -16.75 9.20 -9.00
CA ARG A 233 -17.29 9.44 -10.35
C ARG A 233 -16.54 8.65 -11.42
N THR A 234 -15.22 8.62 -11.33
CA THR A 234 -14.38 7.84 -12.28
C THR A 234 -14.68 6.35 -12.17
N VAL A 235 -14.79 5.82 -10.95
CA VAL A 235 -15.20 4.42 -10.73
C VAL A 235 -16.62 4.17 -11.27
N GLY A 236 -17.54 5.11 -11.07
CA GLY A 236 -18.90 5.02 -11.61
C GLY A 236 -18.91 4.89 -13.13
N ARG A 237 -18.17 5.76 -13.85
CA ARG A 237 -18.03 5.66 -15.32
C ARG A 237 -17.51 4.29 -15.75
N ALA A 238 -16.49 3.77 -15.07
CA ALA A 238 -15.91 2.47 -15.39
C ALA A 238 -16.87 1.29 -15.20
N VAL A 239 -17.88 1.42 -14.34
CA VAL A 239 -18.94 0.40 -14.18
C VAL A 239 -20.19 0.72 -14.98
N GLY A 240 -20.17 1.74 -15.85
CA GLY A 240 -21.31 2.13 -16.69
C GLY A 240 -22.42 2.83 -15.90
N ARG A 241 -22.10 3.56 -14.84
CA ARG A 241 -23.05 4.27 -13.99
C ARG A 241 -22.58 5.70 -13.70
N THR A 242 -23.54 6.58 -13.44
CA THR A 242 -23.29 7.92 -12.86
C THR A 242 -23.86 7.92 -11.44
N PRO A 243 -23.08 7.50 -10.41
CA PRO A 243 -23.63 7.35 -9.08
C PRO A 243 -24.01 8.71 -8.49
N ARG A 244 -25.18 8.76 -7.84
CA ARG A 244 -25.56 9.90 -7.01
C ARG A 244 -24.71 9.90 -5.76
N ILE A 245 -23.92 10.96 -5.58
CA ILE A 245 -23.06 11.14 -4.43
C ILE A 245 -23.89 11.58 -3.23
N ILE A 246 -23.75 10.87 -2.12
CA ILE A 246 -24.43 11.15 -0.85
C ILE A 246 -23.38 11.61 0.15
N PRO A 247 -23.33 12.93 0.47
CA PRO A 247 -22.44 13.44 1.50
C PRO A 247 -22.80 12.86 2.87
N LEU A 248 -21.81 12.37 3.60
CA LEU A 248 -21.95 11.96 5.00
C LEU A 248 -21.28 13.02 5.90
N PRO A 249 -22.07 13.87 6.57
CA PRO A 249 -21.52 14.87 7.48
C PRO A 249 -20.61 14.25 8.55
N ALA A 250 -19.57 14.95 8.94
CA ALA A 250 -18.52 14.42 9.83
C ALA A 250 -19.07 13.78 11.14
N PRO A 251 -20.08 14.34 11.83
CA PRO A 251 -20.65 13.68 13.02
C PRO A 251 -21.29 12.34 12.69
N VAL A 252 -22.06 12.27 11.60
CA VAL A 252 -22.72 11.02 11.14
C VAL A 252 -21.69 9.99 10.75
N ALA A 253 -20.68 10.39 9.99
CA ALA A 253 -19.57 9.51 9.59
C ALA A 253 -18.80 8.95 10.80
N ARG A 254 -18.49 9.79 11.81
CA ARG A 254 -17.82 9.36 13.04
C ARG A 254 -18.66 8.35 13.82
N THR A 255 -19.96 8.62 14.01
CA THR A 255 -20.88 7.70 14.72
C THR A 255 -20.96 6.36 13.99
N LEU A 256 -21.12 6.39 12.66
CA LEU A 256 -21.21 5.18 11.83
C LEU A 256 -19.92 4.35 11.95
N LEU A 257 -18.75 4.98 11.80
CA LEU A 257 -17.45 4.30 11.89
C LEU A 257 -17.20 3.75 13.28
N TRP A 258 -17.58 4.50 14.34
CA TRP A 258 -17.50 4.03 15.71
C TRP A 258 -18.40 2.80 15.93
N THR A 259 -19.64 2.83 15.48
CA THR A 259 -20.59 1.71 15.62
C THR A 259 -20.09 0.46 14.89
N ILE A 260 -19.67 0.60 13.61
CA ILE A 260 -19.15 -0.53 12.83
C ILE A 260 -17.89 -1.09 13.48
N GLY A 261 -16.97 -0.22 13.90
CA GLY A 261 -15.73 -0.62 14.57
C GLY A 261 -15.98 -1.36 15.89
N SER A 262 -16.91 -0.85 16.72
CA SER A 262 -17.28 -1.46 17.99
C SER A 262 -17.92 -2.84 17.80
N LEU A 263 -18.85 -2.98 16.84
CA LEU A 263 -19.46 -4.27 16.52
C LEU A 263 -18.43 -5.28 15.97
N ALA A 264 -17.51 -4.84 15.12
CA ALA A 264 -16.44 -5.68 14.63
C ALA A 264 -15.51 -6.14 15.76
N HIS A 265 -15.16 -5.22 16.67
CA HIS A 265 -14.33 -5.52 17.84
C HIS A 265 -14.99 -6.53 18.77
N LEU A 266 -16.29 -6.37 19.08
CA LEU A 266 -17.07 -7.33 19.86
C LEU A 266 -17.12 -8.72 19.20
N ALA A 267 -17.14 -8.76 17.86
CA ALA A 267 -17.07 -10.00 17.08
C ALA A 267 -15.63 -10.55 16.92
N GLY A 268 -14.62 -9.97 17.57
CA GLY A 268 -13.22 -10.36 17.45
C GLY A 268 -12.60 -10.11 16.06
N LYS A 269 -13.22 -9.24 15.23
CA LYS A 269 -12.81 -8.99 13.84
C LYS A 269 -12.14 -7.63 13.68
N ALA A 270 -11.08 -7.59 12.86
CA ALA A 270 -10.49 -6.34 12.40
C ALA A 270 -11.30 -5.75 11.24
N THR A 271 -11.41 -4.41 11.19
CA THR A 271 -12.08 -3.69 10.10
C THR A 271 -11.32 -2.41 9.76
N LEU A 272 -11.40 -2.00 8.48
CA LEU A 272 -10.95 -0.65 8.05
C LEU A 272 -11.95 0.44 8.44
N LEU A 273 -13.20 0.08 8.74
CA LEU A 273 -14.24 1.04 9.14
C LEU A 273 -14.27 1.12 10.67
N SER A 274 -13.38 1.93 11.25
CA SER A 274 -13.22 2.10 12.68
C SER A 274 -13.19 3.57 13.09
N ALA A 275 -13.37 3.85 14.37
CA ALA A 275 -13.30 5.20 14.92
C ALA A 275 -11.92 5.85 14.67
N ASP A 276 -10.84 5.09 14.78
CA ASP A 276 -9.48 5.55 14.48
C ASP A 276 -9.33 5.99 13.00
N LYS A 277 -9.86 5.20 12.07
CA LYS A 277 -9.87 5.51 10.64
C LYS A 277 -10.72 6.73 10.28
N ALA A 278 -11.65 7.16 11.13
CA ALA A 278 -12.38 8.40 10.92
C ALA A 278 -11.44 9.62 10.80
N ASN A 279 -10.31 9.62 11.51
CA ASN A 279 -9.31 10.69 11.42
C ASN A 279 -8.66 10.76 10.02
N GLU A 280 -8.56 9.63 9.33
CA GLU A 280 -8.03 9.55 7.96
C GLU A 280 -9.12 9.91 6.93
N PHE A 281 -10.32 9.34 7.06
CA PHE A 281 -11.40 9.56 6.10
C PHE A 281 -11.99 10.98 6.12
N LEU A 282 -11.89 11.68 7.26
CA LEU A 282 -12.40 13.04 7.41
C LEU A 282 -11.31 14.12 7.33
N ALA A 283 -10.05 13.75 7.14
CA ALA A 283 -9.01 14.73 6.90
C ALA A 283 -9.21 15.42 5.55
N PRO A 284 -8.88 16.72 5.42
CA PRO A 284 -9.20 17.50 4.23
C PRO A 284 -8.40 17.08 2.99
N ALA A 285 -7.20 16.56 3.17
CA ALA A 285 -6.36 16.11 2.06
C ALA A 285 -5.35 15.03 2.47
N TRP A 286 -5.02 14.18 1.50
CA TRP A 286 -3.94 13.18 1.54
C TRP A 286 -3.17 13.28 0.22
N THR A 287 -2.31 14.28 0.11
CA THR A 287 -1.60 14.60 -1.13
C THR A 287 -0.09 14.64 -0.91
N CYS A 288 0.67 14.11 -1.86
CA CYS A 288 2.13 14.11 -1.83
C CYS A 288 2.71 14.32 -3.23
N ARG A 289 3.98 14.71 -3.30
CA ARG A 289 4.75 14.87 -4.53
C ARG A 289 5.76 13.74 -4.68
N ALA A 290 6.02 13.33 -5.91
CA ALA A 290 7.01 12.29 -6.23
C ALA A 290 8.25 12.87 -6.93
N ASP A 291 8.52 14.18 -6.75
CA ASP A 291 9.59 14.89 -7.48
C ASP A 291 10.97 14.36 -7.13
N ALA A 292 11.22 14.04 -5.84
CA ALA A 292 12.50 13.49 -5.41
C ALA A 292 12.73 12.09 -6.01
N LEU A 293 11.72 11.23 -6.03
CA LEU A 293 11.79 9.92 -6.68
C LEU A 293 12.08 10.05 -8.18
N ALA A 294 11.37 10.96 -8.84
CA ALA A 294 11.58 11.23 -10.27
C ALA A 294 12.99 11.77 -10.56
N GLY A 295 13.50 12.67 -9.72
CA GLY A 295 14.84 13.24 -9.86
C GLY A 295 15.95 12.20 -9.71
N ASP A 296 15.87 11.35 -8.69
CA ASP A 296 16.91 10.38 -8.39
C ASP A 296 16.88 9.14 -9.29
N THR A 297 15.68 8.69 -9.72
CA THR A 297 15.51 7.40 -10.42
C THR A 297 15.00 7.52 -11.84
N GLY A 298 14.52 8.68 -12.25
CA GLY A 298 13.79 8.86 -13.51
C GLY A 298 12.37 8.31 -13.50
N TRP A 299 11.92 7.68 -12.42
CA TRP A 299 10.59 7.09 -12.36
C TRP A 299 9.50 8.16 -12.36
N ARG A 300 8.45 7.92 -13.13
CA ARG A 300 7.20 8.71 -13.12
C ARG A 300 6.03 7.77 -13.29
N ALA A 301 4.93 8.02 -12.56
CA ALA A 301 3.68 7.29 -12.80
C ALA A 301 3.17 7.55 -14.21
N GLN A 302 2.81 6.49 -14.92
CA GLN A 302 2.39 6.54 -16.33
C GLN A 302 0.87 6.37 -16.49
N MET A 303 0.24 5.64 -15.55
CA MET A 303 -1.16 5.29 -15.64
C MET A 303 -2.03 6.42 -15.06
N ASP A 304 -2.75 7.13 -15.91
CA ASP A 304 -3.76 8.08 -15.44
C ASP A 304 -4.92 7.36 -14.71
N LEU A 305 -5.63 8.11 -13.87
CA LEU A 305 -6.66 7.53 -13.02
C LEU A 305 -7.81 6.92 -13.84
N GLU A 306 -8.22 7.54 -14.95
CA GLU A 306 -9.36 7.06 -15.73
C GLU A 306 -9.02 5.76 -16.44
N ALA A 307 -7.91 5.71 -17.15
CA ALA A 307 -7.43 4.49 -17.83
C ALA A 307 -7.19 3.36 -16.82
N GLY A 308 -6.53 3.64 -15.70
CA GLY A 308 -6.24 2.63 -14.68
C GLY A 308 -7.49 2.09 -13.99
N VAL A 309 -8.48 2.94 -13.70
CA VAL A 309 -9.76 2.51 -13.11
C VAL A 309 -10.56 1.67 -14.11
N HIS A 310 -10.58 2.04 -15.40
CA HIS A 310 -11.23 1.24 -16.45
C HIS A 310 -10.56 -0.13 -16.61
N ARG A 311 -9.23 -0.18 -16.62
CA ARG A 311 -8.46 -1.43 -16.65
C ARG A 311 -8.77 -2.31 -15.45
N THR A 312 -8.80 -1.73 -14.24
CA THR A 312 -9.15 -2.43 -13.00
C THR A 312 -10.57 -2.99 -13.05
N ALA A 313 -11.55 -2.21 -13.55
CA ALA A 313 -12.92 -2.67 -13.72
C ALA A 313 -13.05 -3.84 -14.70
N ALA A 314 -12.33 -3.78 -15.82
CA ALA A 314 -12.29 -4.86 -16.81
C ALA A 314 -11.73 -6.15 -16.19
N TRP A 315 -10.66 -6.05 -15.43
CA TRP A 315 -10.09 -7.19 -14.72
C TRP A 315 -11.06 -7.77 -13.68
N TYR A 316 -11.74 -6.93 -12.86
CA TYR A 316 -12.72 -7.42 -11.90
C TYR A 316 -13.87 -8.18 -12.56
N ARG A 317 -14.33 -7.72 -13.75
CA ARG A 317 -15.35 -8.44 -14.51
C ARG A 317 -14.82 -9.78 -15.02
N ALA A 318 -13.60 -9.82 -15.56
CA ALA A 318 -12.98 -11.06 -16.07
C ALA A 318 -12.78 -12.10 -14.95
N GLN A 319 -12.58 -11.65 -13.71
CA GLN A 319 -12.44 -12.53 -12.54
C GLN A 319 -13.79 -12.80 -11.82
N ALA A 320 -14.89 -12.35 -12.36
CA ALA A 320 -16.22 -12.46 -11.75
C ALA A 320 -16.29 -11.87 -10.31
N TRP A 321 -15.51 -10.80 -10.04
CA TRP A 321 -15.54 -10.09 -8.76
C TRP A 321 -16.56 -8.94 -8.77
N LEU A 322 -16.91 -8.44 -9.96
CA LEU A 322 -17.80 -7.30 -10.18
C LEU A 322 -19.05 -7.68 -11.02
#